data_df155fac4143641b94f2035c68a05336
#
_entry.id   df155fac4143641b94f2035c68a05336
#
_cell.length_a   1.000
_cell.length_b   1.000
_cell.length_c   1.000
_cell.angle_alpha   90.00
_cell.angle_beta   90.00
_cell.angle_gamma   90.00
#
_symmetry.space_group_name_H-M   'P 1'
#
loop_
_entity.id
_entity.type
_entity.pdbx_description
1 polymer ?
#
loop_
_entity_poly.entity_id
_entity_poly.type
_entity_poly.pdbx_seq_one_letter_code
_entity_poly.pdbx_strand_id
1 'polypeptide(L)'
;MWGLLMAYLTWGVQFLLEPLLLSTWGFTPGKWLFGLAVRNADGGKLTFSQAFGRLSVLFGRGEGWGIPFYTLYRNYKSMRALEEGEVLLWEETCAYTIRDLRPVRWVGFLGAEAALLAVSLLLGLHVLVTPVRHPLTVAEFSRNYNAALRRYGGAETYVLDADGGWVKVAPAGTYSIGLSDPPPALQYTLEDGVVTGVSFTTSAAPSFLNSNDSLALFSLLALLPAQPEVGLHNWYFASRDTTSQLGGSFEDFSFTRYGLTITNRVDYSGYEAVGEHYLLPIEGQTQTFRQTFSITAAG
;
A
#
# COMPACT_ATOMS: atom_id res chain seq x y z
N MET A 1 6.53 10.92 -3.96
CA MET A 1 6.93 11.09 -5.37
C MET A 1 6.15 10.17 -6.33
N TRP A 2 5.97 8.86 -6.04
CA TRP A 2 5.23 7.90 -6.87
C TRP A 2 3.76 8.28 -7.11
N GLY A 3 3.05 8.84 -6.13
CA GLY A 3 1.65 9.23 -6.27
C GLY A 3 1.41 10.33 -7.31
N LEU A 4 2.28 11.32 -7.37
CA LEU A 4 2.21 12.37 -8.39
C LEU A 4 2.50 11.82 -9.79
N LEU A 5 3.50 10.94 -9.92
CA LEU A 5 3.81 10.29 -11.18
C LEU A 5 2.61 9.48 -11.71
N MET A 6 1.95 8.72 -10.84
CA MET A 6 0.74 7.95 -11.20
C MET A 6 -0.43 8.84 -11.60
N ALA A 7 -0.62 9.98 -10.93
CA ALA A 7 -1.64 10.96 -11.32
C ALA A 7 -1.38 11.53 -12.72
N TYR A 8 -0.15 11.93 -13.02
CA TYR A 8 0.21 12.42 -14.36
C TYR A 8 0.09 11.34 -15.44
N LEU A 9 0.45 10.09 -15.14
CA LEU A 9 0.25 8.97 -16.06
C LEU A 9 -1.24 8.73 -16.35
N THR A 10 -2.09 8.78 -15.31
CA THR A 10 -3.54 8.63 -15.47
C THR A 10 -4.10 9.72 -16.35
N TRP A 11 -3.74 10.97 -16.15
CA TRP A 11 -4.16 12.07 -17.01
C TRP A 11 -3.62 11.94 -18.43
N GLY A 12 -2.36 11.55 -18.61
CA GLY A 12 -1.78 11.30 -19.93
C GLY A 12 -2.56 10.22 -20.71
N VAL A 13 -2.91 9.13 -20.04
CA VAL A 13 -3.74 8.06 -20.60
C VAL A 13 -5.14 8.58 -20.96
N GLN A 14 -5.79 9.36 -20.11
CA GLN A 14 -7.10 9.96 -20.37
C GLN A 14 -7.07 10.90 -21.57
N PHE A 15 -6.04 11.78 -21.67
CA PHE A 15 -5.88 12.71 -22.78
C PHE A 15 -5.61 12.05 -24.13
N LEU A 16 -5.19 10.78 -24.14
CA LEU A 16 -5.04 9.98 -25.35
C LEU A 16 -6.27 9.11 -25.65
N LEU A 17 -6.76 8.38 -24.65
CA LEU A 17 -7.86 7.42 -24.83
C LEU A 17 -9.20 8.10 -25.11
N GLU A 18 -9.56 9.15 -24.38
CA GLU A 18 -10.87 9.78 -24.59
C GLU A 18 -11.01 10.37 -25.99
N PRO A 19 -10.07 11.18 -26.52
CA PRO A 19 -10.15 11.64 -27.90
C PRO A 19 -10.14 10.52 -28.94
N LEU A 20 -9.37 9.47 -28.72
CA LEU A 20 -9.34 8.30 -29.59
C LEU A 20 -10.71 7.61 -29.65
N LEU A 21 -11.33 7.37 -28.51
CA LEU A 21 -12.64 6.74 -28.41
C LEU A 21 -13.74 7.62 -29.00
N LEU A 22 -13.70 8.92 -28.75
CA LEU A 22 -14.68 9.85 -29.34
C LEU A 22 -14.54 9.97 -30.85
N SER A 23 -13.34 9.92 -31.40
CA SER A 23 -13.12 9.96 -32.84
C SER A 23 -13.48 8.65 -33.55
N THR A 24 -13.25 7.50 -32.89
CA THR A 24 -13.54 6.17 -33.46
C THR A 24 -14.95 5.69 -33.22
N TRP A 25 -15.39 5.69 -31.96
CA TRP A 25 -16.73 5.18 -31.58
C TRP A 25 -17.77 6.28 -31.42
N GLY A 26 -17.36 7.53 -31.15
CA GLY A 26 -18.24 8.66 -30.86
C GLY A 26 -18.75 8.68 -29.42
N PHE A 27 -18.22 7.81 -28.55
CA PHE A 27 -18.51 7.73 -27.11
C PHE A 27 -17.37 7.07 -26.37
N THR A 28 -17.27 7.30 -25.06
CA THR A 28 -16.47 6.50 -24.14
C THR A 28 -17.35 5.42 -23.50
N PRO A 29 -16.78 4.36 -22.89
CA PRO A 29 -17.59 3.34 -22.20
C PRO A 29 -18.56 3.92 -21.17
N GLY A 30 -18.13 4.92 -20.36
CA GLY A 30 -19.01 5.61 -19.43
C GLY A 30 -20.15 6.38 -20.13
N LYS A 31 -19.83 7.13 -21.18
CA LYS A 31 -20.85 7.85 -21.97
C LYS A 31 -21.82 6.88 -22.63
N TRP A 32 -21.33 5.76 -23.15
CA TRP A 32 -22.18 4.72 -23.71
C TRP A 32 -23.15 4.13 -22.67
N LEU A 33 -22.67 3.89 -21.48
CA LEU A 33 -23.46 3.36 -20.37
C LEU A 33 -24.66 4.28 -20.05
N PHE A 34 -24.44 5.60 -20.08
CA PHE A 34 -25.51 6.60 -19.91
C PHE A 34 -26.29 6.90 -21.18
N GLY A 35 -26.02 6.23 -22.29
CA GLY A 35 -26.68 6.51 -23.58
C GLY A 35 -26.28 7.84 -24.20
N LEU A 36 -25.13 8.39 -23.83
CA LEU A 36 -24.59 9.63 -24.36
C LEU A 36 -23.69 9.36 -25.57
N ALA A 37 -23.85 10.17 -26.61
CA ALA A 37 -22.93 10.22 -27.75
C ALA A 37 -22.52 11.66 -28.02
N VAL A 38 -21.23 11.87 -28.25
CA VAL A 38 -20.70 13.20 -28.61
C VAL A 38 -20.58 13.29 -30.12
N ARG A 39 -21.11 14.39 -30.69
CA ARG A 39 -21.14 14.65 -32.12
C ARG A 39 -20.63 16.05 -32.42
N ASN A 40 -20.14 16.27 -33.64
CA ASN A 40 -19.85 17.60 -34.14
C ASN A 40 -21.18 18.32 -34.51
N ALA A 41 -21.08 19.58 -34.91
CA ALA A 41 -22.25 20.38 -35.29
C ALA A 41 -23.04 19.78 -36.48
N ASP A 42 -22.37 19.01 -37.34
CA ASP A 42 -22.97 18.35 -38.50
C ASP A 42 -23.59 16.98 -38.17
N GLY A 43 -23.57 16.57 -36.87
CA GLY A 43 -24.08 15.27 -36.41
C GLY A 43 -23.10 14.10 -36.60
N GLY A 44 -21.93 14.34 -37.19
CA GLY A 44 -20.88 13.35 -37.39
C GLY A 44 -20.07 13.06 -36.09
N LYS A 45 -19.11 12.13 -36.20
CA LYS A 45 -18.16 11.90 -35.14
C LYS A 45 -17.14 13.05 -35.08
N LEU A 46 -16.61 13.33 -33.88
CA LEU A 46 -15.51 14.28 -33.74
C LEU A 46 -14.23 13.72 -34.39
N THR A 47 -13.43 14.59 -34.98
CA THR A 47 -12.04 14.25 -35.28
C THR A 47 -11.22 14.14 -33.98
N PHE A 48 -10.08 13.50 -34.00
CA PHE A 48 -9.21 13.42 -32.84
C PHE A 48 -8.84 14.80 -32.30
N SER A 49 -8.51 15.75 -33.19
CA SER A 49 -8.15 17.13 -32.81
C SER A 49 -9.29 17.86 -32.12
N GLN A 50 -10.52 17.71 -32.64
CA GLN A 50 -11.73 18.31 -32.03
C GLN A 50 -12.00 17.71 -30.65
N ALA A 51 -11.89 16.37 -30.52
CA ALA A 51 -12.10 15.68 -29.27
C ALA A 51 -11.03 16.06 -28.22
N PHE A 52 -9.76 16.18 -28.65
CA PHE A 52 -8.66 16.63 -27.79
C PHE A 52 -8.83 18.08 -27.34
N GLY A 53 -9.20 18.98 -28.25
CA GLY A 53 -9.50 20.38 -27.93
C GLY A 53 -10.64 20.50 -26.91
N ARG A 54 -11.73 19.74 -27.13
CA ARG A 54 -12.85 19.66 -26.19
C ARG A 54 -12.40 19.19 -24.79
N LEU A 55 -11.63 18.11 -24.75
CA LEU A 55 -11.13 17.57 -23.47
C LEU A 55 -10.22 18.56 -22.75
N SER A 56 -9.37 19.27 -23.48
CA SER A 56 -8.48 20.30 -22.91
C SER A 56 -9.27 21.46 -22.29
N VAL A 57 -10.33 21.93 -22.96
CA VAL A 57 -11.21 22.97 -22.43
C VAL A 57 -12.01 22.45 -21.24
N LEU A 58 -12.55 21.25 -21.31
CA LEU A 58 -13.25 20.59 -20.21
C LEU A 58 -12.35 20.46 -18.97
N PHE A 59 -11.14 19.95 -19.13
CA PHE A 59 -10.19 19.78 -18.03
C PHE A 59 -9.80 21.11 -17.38
N GLY A 60 -9.52 22.14 -18.18
CA GLY A 60 -9.14 23.45 -17.66
C GLY A 60 -10.32 24.27 -17.12
N ARG A 61 -11.38 24.40 -17.91
CA ARG A 61 -12.52 25.26 -17.60
C ARG A 61 -13.66 24.54 -16.88
N GLY A 62 -13.84 23.25 -17.12
CA GLY A 62 -14.84 22.41 -16.45
C GLY A 62 -14.36 21.89 -15.10
N GLU A 63 -13.25 21.16 -15.10
CA GLU A 63 -12.74 20.47 -13.92
C GLU A 63 -11.70 21.28 -13.13
N GLY A 64 -11.29 22.45 -13.60
CA GLY A 64 -10.36 23.32 -12.85
C GLY A 64 -9.01 22.69 -12.61
N TRP A 65 -8.44 21.99 -13.60
CA TRP A 65 -7.14 21.33 -13.54
C TRP A 65 -7.02 20.22 -12.47
N GLY A 66 -8.15 19.68 -12.01
CA GLY A 66 -8.17 18.64 -10.99
C GLY A 66 -7.79 19.14 -9.58
N ILE A 67 -7.78 20.46 -9.32
CA ILE A 67 -7.53 21.02 -8.00
C ILE A 67 -8.78 20.80 -7.13
N PRO A 68 -8.75 20.03 -6.02
CA PRO A 68 -9.93 19.46 -5.36
C PRO A 68 -11.06 20.46 -5.09
N PHE A 69 -10.83 21.51 -4.34
CA PHE A 69 -11.88 22.50 -4.02
C PHE A 69 -12.27 23.37 -5.21
N TYR A 70 -11.31 23.66 -6.10
CA TYR A 70 -11.58 24.42 -7.30
C TYR A 70 -12.40 23.61 -8.31
N THR A 71 -12.18 22.31 -8.40
CA THR A 71 -13.02 21.38 -9.20
C THR A 71 -14.48 21.39 -8.72
N LEU A 72 -14.73 21.35 -7.42
CA LEU A 72 -16.09 21.43 -6.87
C LEU A 72 -16.75 22.76 -7.23
N TYR A 73 -16.04 23.87 -7.10
CA TYR A 73 -16.55 25.20 -7.49
C TYR A 73 -16.87 25.27 -8.99
N ARG A 74 -15.96 24.74 -9.84
CA ARG A 74 -16.17 24.73 -11.30
C ARG A 74 -17.35 23.86 -11.70
N ASN A 75 -17.49 22.68 -11.12
CA ASN A 75 -18.62 21.78 -11.36
C ASN A 75 -19.94 22.43 -10.94
N TYR A 76 -19.99 23.08 -9.78
CA TYR A 76 -21.16 23.83 -9.34
C TYR A 76 -21.51 24.95 -10.32
N LYS A 77 -20.51 25.72 -10.78
CA LYS A 77 -20.72 26.80 -11.76
C LYS A 77 -21.23 26.27 -13.10
N SER A 78 -20.69 25.14 -13.59
CA SER A 78 -21.13 24.49 -14.82
C SER A 78 -22.56 23.95 -14.70
N MET A 79 -22.92 23.40 -13.53
CA MET A 79 -24.29 22.96 -13.26
C MET A 79 -25.27 24.13 -13.32
N ARG A 80 -24.94 25.27 -12.69
CA ARG A 80 -25.78 26.49 -12.73
C ARG A 80 -25.95 27.03 -14.14
N ALA A 81 -24.86 27.11 -14.93
CA ALA A 81 -24.93 27.53 -16.32
C ALA A 81 -25.86 26.64 -17.14
N LEU A 82 -25.83 25.33 -16.93
CA LEU A 82 -26.76 24.38 -17.58
C LEU A 82 -28.22 24.60 -17.14
N GLU A 83 -28.48 24.86 -15.86
CA GLU A 83 -29.80 25.17 -15.32
C GLU A 83 -30.36 26.49 -15.93
N GLU A 84 -29.49 27.45 -16.19
CA GLU A 84 -29.80 28.73 -16.82
C GLU A 84 -29.91 28.63 -18.36
N GLY A 85 -29.65 27.44 -18.94
CA GLY A 85 -29.72 27.17 -20.37
C GLY A 85 -28.54 27.70 -21.18
N GLU A 86 -27.43 28.02 -20.51
CA GLU A 86 -26.20 28.44 -21.19
C GLU A 86 -25.48 27.26 -21.85
N VAL A 87 -24.86 27.49 -23.00
CA VAL A 87 -24.00 26.52 -23.68
C VAL A 87 -22.62 26.56 -23.02
N LEU A 88 -22.17 25.39 -22.61
CA LEU A 88 -20.86 25.28 -21.99
C LEU A 88 -19.73 25.43 -23.03
N LEU A 89 -18.62 26.08 -22.65
CA LEU A 89 -17.50 26.38 -23.54
C LEU A 89 -16.93 25.16 -24.31
N TRP A 90 -16.97 23.99 -23.73
CA TRP A 90 -16.53 22.75 -24.39
C TRP A 90 -17.61 22.11 -25.28
N GLU A 91 -18.77 22.71 -25.36
CA GLU A 91 -19.88 22.28 -26.19
C GLU A 91 -20.18 23.26 -27.35
N GLU A 92 -19.50 24.41 -27.43
CA GLU A 92 -19.66 25.39 -28.51
C GLU A 92 -19.45 24.79 -29.91
N THR A 93 -18.54 23.82 -30.04
CA THR A 93 -18.18 23.18 -31.32
C THR A 93 -18.70 21.75 -31.45
N CYS A 94 -19.38 21.23 -30.42
CA CYS A 94 -19.94 19.88 -30.42
C CYS A 94 -21.17 19.80 -29.53
N ALA A 95 -22.05 18.89 -29.87
CA ALA A 95 -23.23 18.58 -29.06
C ALA A 95 -23.18 17.16 -28.55
N TYR A 96 -23.72 16.93 -27.38
CA TYR A 96 -24.00 15.57 -26.95
C TYR A 96 -25.44 15.23 -27.28
N THR A 97 -25.67 14.01 -27.72
CA THR A 97 -27.02 13.48 -27.98
C THR A 97 -27.32 12.39 -26.95
N ILE A 98 -28.50 12.50 -26.34
CA ILE A 98 -29.00 11.46 -25.43
C ILE A 98 -29.72 10.45 -26.31
N ARG A 99 -29.20 9.24 -26.43
CA ARG A 99 -29.76 8.15 -27.21
C ARG A 99 -30.96 7.50 -26.57
N ASP A 100 -30.95 7.45 -25.24
CA ASP A 100 -31.85 6.61 -24.47
C ASP A 100 -31.94 7.11 -23.03
N LEU A 101 -33.13 7.35 -22.54
CA LEU A 101 -33.44 7.82 -21.18
C LEU A 101 -33.90 6.67 -20.26
N ARG A 102 -33.74 5.41 -20.67
CA ARG A 102 -34.21 4.28 -19.85
C ARG A 102 -33.56 4.24 -18.47
N PRO A 103 -34.37 4.14 -17.40
CA PRO A 103 -33.84 4.12 -16.04
C PRO A 103 -32.90 2.92 -15.76
N VAL A 104 -33.01 1.85 -16.56
CA VAL A 104 -32.12 0.67 -16.47
C VAL A 104 -30.62 1.02 -16.63
N ARG A 105 -30.30 2.12 -17.31
CA ARG A 105 -28.92 2.59 -17.48
C ARG A 105 -28.30 3.05 -16.17
N TRP A 106 -29.10 3.63 -15.27
CA TRP A 106 -28.68 3.97 -13.92
C TRP A 106 -28.29 2.72 -13.13
N VAL A 107 -29.10 1.67 -13.26
CA VAL A 107 -28.80 0.36 -12.61
C VAL A 107 -27.51 -0.23 -13.19
N GLY A 108 -27.34 -0.14 -14.51
CA GLY A 108 -26.10 -0.58 -15.17
C GLY A 108 -24.87 0.18 -14.70
N PHE A 109 -24.98 1.50 -14.53
CA PHE A 109 -23.88 2.32 -13.99
C PHE A 109 -23.55 1.95 -12.55
N LEU A 110 -24.55 1.91 -11.66
CA LEU A 110 -24.35 1.52 -10.27
C LEU A 110 -23.76 0.12 -10.17
N GLY A 111 -24.18 -0.80 -11.03
CA GLY A 111 -23.61 -2.14 -11.11
C GLY A 111 -22.13 -2.15 -11.54
N ALA A 112 -21.77 -1.32 -12.53
CA ALA A 112 -20.38 -1.19 -12.98
C ALA A 112 -19.49 -0.55 -11.90
N GLU A 113 -19.95 0.50 -11.23
CA GLU A 113 -19.22 1.13 -10.12
C GLU A 113 -19.06 0.17 -8.94
N ALA A 114 -20.13 -0.56 -8.58
CA ALA A 114 -20.06 -1.57 -7.54
C ALA A 114 -19.07 -2.71 -7.89
N ALA A 115 -19.04 -3.14 -9.16
CA ALA A 115 -18.10 -4.14 -9.64
C ALA A 115 -16.66 -3.63 -9.60
N LEU A 116 -16.38 -2.39 -10.04
CA LEU A 116 -15.07 -1.77 -9.96
C LEU A 116 -14.60 -1.63 -8.51
N LEU A 117 -15.50 -1.19 -7.63
CA LEU A 117 -15.20 -1.09 -6.19
C LEU A 117 -14.90 -2.48 -5.61
N ALA A 118 -15.71 -3.49 -5.93
CA ALA A 118 -15.49 -4.87 -5.47
C ALA A 118 -14.15 -5.43 -5.98
N VAL A 119 -13.82 -5.22 -7.26
CA VAL A 119 -12.52 -5.64 -7.83
C VAL A 119 -11.37 -4.91 -7.15
N SER A 120 -11.47 -3.59 -6.94
CA SER A 120 -10.44 -2.81 -6.24
C SER A 120 -10.27 -3.27 -4.80
N LEU A 121 -11.36 -3.57 -4.12
CA LEU A 121 -11.36 -4.12 -2.76
C LEU A 121 -10.72 -5.52 -2.73
N LEU A 122 -11.09 -6.40 -3.66
CA LEU A 122 -10.53 -7.75 -3.77
C LEU A 122 -9.03 -7.71 -4.09
N LEU A 123 -8.60 -6.85 -5.01
CA LEU A 123 -7.18 -6.66 -5.30
C LEU A 123 -6.44 -6.09 -4.08
N GLY A 124 -7.01 -5.11 -3.40
CA GLY A 124 -6.48 -4.58 -2.14
C GLY A 124 -6.38 -5.66 -1.06
N LEU A 125 -7.43 -6.45 -0.87
CA LEU A 125 -7.45 -7.58 0.05
C LEU A 125 -6.45 -8.66 -0.37
N HIS A 126 -6.33 -8.99 -1.64
CA HIS A 126 -5.35 -9.97 -2.13
C HIS A 126 -3.92 -9.54 -1.80
N VAL A 127 -3.59 -8.28 -2.00
CA VAL A 127 -2.30 -7.72 -1.58
C VAL A 127 -2.13 -7.73 -0.05
N LEU A 128 -3.23 -7.59 0.71
CA LEU A 128 -3.24 -7.65 2.19
C LEU A 128 -3.19 -9.09 2.73
N VAL A 129 -3.64 -10.07 1.97
CA VAL A 129 -3.97 -11.45 2.41
C VAL A 129 -2.98 -12.49 1.89
N THR A 130 -1.84 -12.08 1.36
CA THR A 130 -0.80 -13.01 0.90
C THR A 130 -0.10 -13.87 1.96
N PRO A 131 -0.19 -13.63 3.29
CA PRO A 131 0.45 -14.53 4.24
C PRO A 131 -0.25 -15.91 4.27
N VAL A 132 0.57 -16.94 4.39
CA VAL A 132 0.11 -18.30 4.69
C VAL A 132 -0.57 -18.30 6.07
N ARG A 133 -1.74 -18.95 6.17
CA ARG A 133 -2.64 -18.86 7.34
C ARG A 133 -2.88 -20.17 8.07
N HIS A 134 -2.23 -21.21 7.69
CA HIS A 134 -2.22 -22.48 8.44
C HIS A 134 -0.96 -22.57 9.30
N PRO A 135 -0.80 -23.60 10.13
CA PRO A 135 0.44 -23.86 10.84
C PRO A 135 1.65 -23.79 9.89
N LEU A 136 2.65 -23.02 10.24
CA LEU A 136 3.75 -22.66 9.35
C LEU A 136 4.93 -23.60 9.50
N THR A 137 5.45 -24.09 8.40
CA THR A 137 6.83 -24.56 8.31
C THR A 137 7.80 -23.36 8.30
N VAL A 138 9.09 -23.59 8.52
CA VAL A 138 10.12 -22.52 8.45
C VAL A 138 10.10 -21.84 7.07
N ALA A 139 9.95 -22.61 5.99
CA ALA A 139 9.87 -22.07 4.64
C ALA A 139 8.65 -21.14 4.43
N GLU A 140 7.53 -21.45 5.04
CA GLU A 140 6.31 -20.65 4.96
C GLU A 140 6.38 -19.41 5.84
N PHE A 141 7.00 -19.53 7.02
CA PHE A 141 7.35 -18.37 7.85
C PHE A 141 8.26 -17.42 7.08
N SER A 142 9.34 -17.92 6.47
CA SER A 142 10.25 -17.09 5.65
C SER A 142 9.53 -16.39 4.49
N ARG A 143 8.59 -17.07 3.84
CA ARG A 143 7.74 -16.48 2.79
C ARG A 143 6.87 -15.36 3.33
N ASN A 144 6.22 -15.55 4.47
CA ASN A 144 5.41 -14.53 5.14
C ASN A 144 6.27 -13.34 5.58
N TYR A 145 7.43 -13.60 6.19
CA TYR A 145 8.40 -12.58 6.58
C TYR A 145 8.84 -11.72 5.38
N ASN A 146 9.28 -12.36 4.30
CA ASN A 146 9.71 -11.68 3.09
C ASN A 146 8.57 -10.91 2.40
N ALA A 147 7.33 -11.37 2.52
CA ALA A 147 6.16 -10.65 2.03
C ALA A 147 5.90 -9.37 2.84
N ALA A 148 6.00 -9.45 4.18
CA ALA A 148 5.89 -8.29 5.06
C ALA A 148 7.04 -7.29 4.81
N LEU A 149 8.27 -7.79 4.68
CA LEU A 149 9.47 -7.02 4.36
C LEU A 149 9.30 -6.21 3.06
N ARG A 150 8.89 -6.85 1.97
CA ARG A 150 8.63 -6.16 0.68
C ARG A 150 7.53 -5.12 0.77
N ARG A 151 6.55 -5.34 1.64
CA ARG A 151 5.40 -4.44 1.77
C ARG A 151 5.69 -3.21 2.61
N TYR A 152 6.42 -3.36 3.71
CA TYR A 152 6.60 -2.33 4.73
C TYR A 152 8.05 -1.88 4.90
N GLY A 153 9.02 -2.70 4.48
CA GLY A 153 10.44 -2.51 4.76
C GLY A 153 11.20 -1.65 3.74
N GLY A 154 10.75 -1.55 2.51
CA GLY A 154 11.52 -0.84 1.48
C GLY A 154 12.58 -1.69 0.77
N ALA A 155 13.74 -1.11 0.45
CA ALA A 155 14.83 -1.77 -0.29
C ALA A 155 15.79 -2.48 0.69
N GLU A 156 15.41 -3.66 1.15
CA GLU A 156 16.22 -4.43 2.07
C GLU A 156 17.35 -5.20 1.37
N THR A 157 18.47 -5.32 2.07
CA THR A 157 19.66 -6.01 1.57
C THR A 157 19.63 -7.53 1.82
N TYR A 158 18.85 -7.97 2.81
CA TYR A 158 18.74 -9.37 3.23
C TYR A 158 17.29 -9.85 3.21
N VAL A 159 17.11 -11.11 2.80
CA VAL A 159 15.83 -11.84 2.87
C VAL A 159 16.06 -13.20 3.52
N LEU A 160 15.01 -13.85 4.01
CA LEU A 160 15.08 -15.22 4.52
C LEU A 160 14.95 -16.20 3.34
N ASP A 161 15.79 -17.23 3.34
CA ASP A 161 15.65 -18.40 2.48
C ASP A 161 14.61 -19.40 3.02
N ALA A 162 14.47 -20.55 2.36
CA ALA A 162 13.53 -21.58 2.75
C ALA A 162 13.89 -22.28 4.08
N ASP A 163 15.16 -22.24 4.48
CA ASP A 163 15.65 -22.82 5.72
C ASP A 163 15.66 -21.79 6.88
N GLY A 164 15.21 -20.55 6.60
CA GLY A 164 15.14 -19.47 7.59
C GLY A 164 16.47 -18.75 7.81
N GLY A 165 17.43 -18.94 6.92
CA GLY A 165 18.72 -18.26 6.94
C GLY A 165 18.68 -16.93 6.17
N TRP A 166 19.62 -16.03 6.49
CA TRP A 166 19.75 -14.76 5.78
C TRP A 166 20.51 -14.90 4.46
N VAL A 167 19.90 -14.47 3.38
CA VAL A 167 20.53 -14.37 2.06
C VAL A 167 20.60 -12.92 1.62
N LYS A 168 21.79 -12.50 1.20
CA LYS A 168 21.99 -11.15 0.67
C LYS A 168 21.40 -11.04 -0.72
N VAL A 169 20.50 -10.07 -0.92
CA VAL A 169 19.95 -9.69 -2.22
C VAL A 169 20.50 -8.34 -2.61
N ALA A 170 21.06 -8.24 -3.81
CA ALA A 170 21.48 -6.96 -4.35
C ALA A 170 20.22 -6.23 -4.86
N PRO A 171 19.81 -5.11 -4.29
CA PRO A 171 18.73 -4.33 -4.86
C PRO A 171 19.20 -3.77 -6.21
N ALA A 172 18.44 -4.02 -7.27
CA ALA A 172 18.74 -3.49 -8.59
C ALA A 172 18.74 -1.94 -8.53
N GLY A 173 19.91 -1.35 -8.72
CA GLY A 173 20.06 0.11 -8.88
C GLY A 173 20.20 0.94 -7.60
N THR A 174 20.47 0.35 -6.45
CA THR A 174 20.70 1.10 -5.21
C THR A 174 22.15 0.99 -4.77
N TYR A 175 22.83 2.12 -4.65
CA TYR A 175 24.10 2.20 -3.94
C TYR A 175 23.78 2.22 -2.43
N SER A 176 23.82 1.08 -1.76
CA SER A 176 23.81 1.06 -0.31
C SER A 176 25.20 1.46 0.19
N ILE A 177 25.36 2.70 0.59
CA ILE A 177 26.45 3.11 1.48
C ILE A 177 26.00 2.67 2.87
N GLY A 178 26.20 1.44 3.24
CA GLY A 178 25.80 0.94 4.53
C GLY A 178 26.60 -0.26 4.92
N LEU A 179 27.09 -0.21 6.13
CA LEU A 179 27.55 -1.31 6.93
C LEU A 179 26.44 -2.39 6.94
N SER A 180 26.52 -3.36 6.06
CA SER A 180 25.49 -4.38 5.98
C SER A 180 26.03 -5.69 6.51
N ASP A 181 26.20 -5.75 7.83
CA ASP A 181 26.20 -7.04 8.51
C ASP A 181 24.81 -7.65 8.40
N PRO A 182 24.70 -8.98 8.26
CA PRO A 182 23.40 -9.64 8.27
C PRO A 182 22.66 -9.35 9.58
N PRO A 183 21.32 -9.25 9.54
CA PRO A 183 20.53 -9.14 10.77
C PRO A 183 20.82 -10.30 11.72
N PRO A 184 20.51 -10.18 13.03
CA PRO A 184 20.62 -11.27 13.96
C PRO A 184 19.93 -12.54 13.44
N ALA A 185 20.57 -13.70 13.62
CA ALA A 185 20.00 -14.96 13.18
C ALA A 185 18.69 -15.26 13.94
N LEU A 186 17.65 -15.65 13.21
CA LEU A 186 16.41 -16.11 13.81
C LEU A 186 16.55 -17.54 14.31
N GLN A 187 16.05 -17.79 15.51
CA GLN A 187 15.94 -19.10 16.11
C GLN A 187 14.47 -19.52 16.13
N TYR A 188 14.18 -20.73 15.62
CA TYR A 188 12.82 -21.24 15.49
C TYR A 188 12.55 -22.28 16.58
N THR A 189 11.44 -22.13 17.30
CA THR A 189 10.89 -23.19 18.13
C THR A 189 9.92 -23.99 17.27
N LEU A 190 10.13 -25.31 17.19
CA LEU A 190 9.34 -26.18 16.34
C LEU A 190 8.64 -27.25 17.18
N GLU A 191 7.36 -27.48 16.90
CA GLU A 191 6.58 -28.62 17.39
C GLU A 191 6.01 -29.38 16.18
N ASP A 192 6.34 -30.62 16.01
CA ASP A 192 5.96 -31.45 14.86
C ASP A 192 6.27 -30.80 13.48
N GLY A 193 7.37 -30.07 13.40
CA GLY A 193 7.79 -29.36 12.17
C GLY A 193 7.08 -28.04 11.94
N VAL A 194 6.21 -27.61 12.85
CA VAL A 194 5.49 -26.33 12.81
C VAL A 194 6.21 -25.30 13.67
N VAL A 195 6.33 -24.08 13.15
CA VAL A 195 6.90 -22.95 13.88
C VAL A 195 5.90 -22.48 14.94
N THR A 196 6.20 -22.75 16.21
CA THR A 196 5.44 -22.28 17.37
C THR A 196 6.08 -21.07 18.04
N GLY A 197 7.33 -20.76 17.69
CA GLY A 197 7.99 -19.57 18.21
C GLY A 197 9.17 -19.14 17.35
N VAL A 198 9.51 -17.87 17.47
CA VAL A 198 10.67 -17.25 16.81
C VAL A 198 11.35 -16.32 17.78
N SER A 199 12.67 -16.37 17.85
CA SER A 199 13.44 -15.48 18.69
C SER A 199 14.74 -15.05 18.00
N PHE A 200 15.32 -13.95 18.48
CA PHE A 200 16.68 -13.56 18.15
C PHE A 200 17.37 -12.96 19.37
N THR A 201 18.68 -13.08 19.39
CA THR A 201 19.51 -12.43 20.40
C THR A 201 20.59 -11.62 19.70
N THR A 202 20.71 -10.37 20.11
CA THR A 202 21.80 -9.49 19.69
C THR A 202 22.66 -9.20 20.91
N SER A 203 23.95 -9.45 20.79
CA SER A 203 24.97 -9.01 21.76
C SER A 203 26.07 -8.33 20.99
N ALA A 204 26.29 -7.07 21.25
CA ALA A 204 27.32 -6.30 20.56
C ALA A 204 28.09 -5.43 21.54
N ALA A 205 29.33 -5.18 21.23
CA ALA A 205 30.17 -4.20 21.92
C ALA A 205 30.75 -3.25 20.87
N PRO A 206 29.97 -2.50 20.13
CA PRO A 206 30.53 -1.53 19.21
C PRO A 206 30.03 -0.12 19.38
N SER A 207 30.58 0.71 18.55
CA SER A 207 30.50 2.14 18.56
C SER A 207 29.10 2.75 18.34
N PHE A 208 28.10 1.98 17.90
CA PHE A 208 26.79 2.48 17.53
C PHE A 208 25.82 1.31 17.37
N LEU A 209 24.64 1.40 18.00
CA LEU A 209 23.62 0.38 17.90
C LEU A 209 22.36 0.97 17.24
N ASN A 210 21.89 0.29 16.22
CA ASN A 210 20.63 0.56 15.56
C ASN A 210 19.54 -0.37 16.13
N SER A 211 18.31 0.09 16.13
CA SER A 211 17.17 -0.70 16.60
C SER A 211 16.91 -1.93 15.72
N ASN A 212 16.41 -3.01 16.34
CA ASN A 212 15.92 -4.20 15.65
C ASN A 212 14.38 -4.18 15.47
N ASP A 213 13.75 -3.00 15.52
CA ASP A 213 12.29 -2.85 15.46
C ASP A 213 11.69 -3.50 14.21
N SER A 214 12.33 -3.31 13.06
CA SER A 214 11.90 -3.92 11.80
C SER A 214 11.94 -5.44 11.85
N LEU A 215 13.00 -6.01 12.45
CA LEU A 215 13.15 -7.47 12.59
C LEU A 215 12.04 -8.04 13.49
N ALA A 216 11.76 -7.39 14.61
CA ALA A 216 10.69 -7.76 15.54
C ALA A 216 9.31 -7.65 14.85
N LEU A 217 9.05 -6.53 14.20
CA LEU A 217 7.80 -6.26 13.47
C LEU A 217 7.53 -7.31 12.38
N PHE A 218 8.50 -7.59 11.51
CA PHE A 218 8.30 -8.53 10.40
C PHE A 218 8.20 -9.97 10.89
N SER A 219 8.91 -10.34 11.96
CA SER A 219 8.76 -11.65 12.60
C SER A 219 7.34 -11.84 13.17
N LEU A 220 6.79 -10.80 13.80
CA LEU A 220 5.41 -10.80 14.29
C LEU A 220 4.41 -10.90 13.14
N LEU A 221 4.55 -10.07 12.11
CA LEU A 221 3.67 -10.09 10.93
C LEU A 221 3.75 -11.41 10.13
N ALA A 222 4.87 -12.13 10.24
CA ALA A 222 5.02 -13.44 9.62
C ALA A 222 4.23 -14.54 10.37
N LEU A 223 4.24 -14.50 11.72
CA LEU A 223 3.65 -15.56 12.55
C LEU A 223 2.17 -15.31 12.88
N LEU A 224 1.77 -14.04 13.02
CA LEU A 224 0.41 -13.65 13.42
C LEU A 224 -0.70 -14.21 12.50
N PRO A 225 -0.56 -14.28 11.15
CA PRO A 225 -1.61 -14.81 10.29
C PRO A 225 -1.94 -16.28 10.50
N ALA A 226 -1.00 -17.04 11.04
CA ALA A 226 -1.18 -18.48 11.30
C ALA A 226 -1.94 -18.76 12.60
N GLN A 227 -2.22 -17.74 13.41
CA GLN A 227 -2.93 -17.95 14.67
C GLN A 227 -4.42 -18.22 14.42
N PRO A 228 -5.03 -19.18 15.15
CA PRO A 228 -6.44 -19.54 14.96
C PRO A 228 -7.40 -18.36 15.18
N GLU A 229 -7.04 -17.42 16.05
CA GLU A 229 -7.83 -16.24 16.39
C GLU A 229 -7.80 -15.16 15.29
N VAL A 230 -6.89 -15.29 14.31
CA VAL A 230 -6.67 -14.31 13.26
C VAL A 230 -7.24 -14.81 11.93
N GLY A 231 -8.48 -14.43 11.64
CA GLY A 231 -9.14 -14.71 10.36
C GLY A 231 -8.92 -13.61 9.31
N LEU A 232 -9.41 -13.84 8.09
CA LEU A 232 -9.39 -12.85 7.00
C LEU A 232 -10.09 -11.55 7.38
N HIS A 233 -11.20 -11.67 8.12
CA HIS A 233 -12.07 -10.55 8.46
C HIS A 233 -11.47 -9.61 9.53
N ASN A 234 -10.57 -10.11 10.38
CA ASN A 234 -9.97 -9.31 11.45
C ASN A 234 -8.45 -9.10 11.30
N TRP A 235 -7.83 -9.62 10.24
CA TRP A 235 -6.39 -9.53 9.99
C TRP A 235 -5.84 -8.10 10.11
N TYR A 236 -6.51 -7.14 9.49
CA TYR A 236 -6.08 -5.75 9.53
C TYR A 236 -6.08 -5.18 10.96
N PHE A 237 -7.15 -5.46 11.71
CA PHE A 237 -7.27 -5.00 13.10
C PHE A 237 -6.30 -5.73 14.01
N ALA A 238 -6.15 -7.05 13.88
CA ALA A 238 -5.22 -7.86 14.65
C ALA A 238 -3.78 -7.40 14.43
N SER A 239 -3.35 -7.19 13.18
CA SER A 239 -2.00 -6.69 12.90
C SER A 239 -1.77 -5.30 13.49
N ARG A 240 -2.71 -4.37 13.32
CA ARG A 240 -2.60 -3.02 13.88
C ARG A 240 -2.58 -3.01 15.40
N ASP A 241 -3.49 -3.76 16.04
CA ASP A 241 -3.59 -3.85 17.49
C ASP A 241 -2.29 -4.42 18.09
N THR A 242 -1.78 -5.52 17.52
CA THR A 242 -0.57 -6.16 18.03
C THR A 242 0.67 -5.31 17.78
N THR A 243 0.82 -4.73 16.59
CA THR A 243 1.99 -3.88 16.27
C THR A 243 2.01 -2.58 17.05
N SER A 244 0.84 -2.02 17.43
CA SER A 244 0.78 -0.81 18.25
C SER A 244 1.23 -1.01 19.70
N GLN A 245 1.38 -2.27 20.14
CA GLN A 245 1.86 -2.62 21.48
C GLN A 245 3.36 -3.00 21.51
N LEU A 246 4.00 -3.07 20.35
CA LEU A 246 5.46 -3.21 20.31
C LEU A 246 6.07 -1.95 20.92
N GLY A 247 6.81 -2.13 21.99
CA GLY A 247 7.67 -1.10 22.56
C GLY A 247 8.92 -0.87 21.71
N GLY A 248 9.72 0.12 22.08
CA GLY A 248 11.01 0.38 21.44
C GLY A 248 11.99 -0.80 21.65
N SER A 249 12.93 -0.98 20.71
CA SER A 249 13.94 -2.05 20.78
C SER A 249 14.79 -2.01 22.03
N PHE A 250 14.91 -0.85 22.68
CA PHE A 250 15.75 -0.65 23.85
C PHE A 250 14.96 -0.63 25.16
N GLU A 251 13.72 -1.10 25.13
CA GLU A 251 12.83 -1.17 26.29
C GLU A 251 12.38 -2.62 26.55
N ASP A 252 12.29 -2.96 27.83
CA ASP A 252 11.69 -4.22 28.25
C ASP A 252 10.18 -4.16 28.10
N PHE A 253 9.61 -5.12 27.37
CA PHE A 253 8.17 -5.30 27.31
C PHE A 253 7.75 -6.76 27.18
N SER A 254 6.55 -7.09 27.61
CA SER A 254 5.93 -8.39 27.40
C SER A 254 4.42 -8.25 27.38
N PHE A 255 3.78 -8.81 26.36
CA PHE A 255 2.34 -8.86 26.24
C PHE A 255 1.88 -10.10 25.48
N THR A 256 0.60 -10.47 25.65
CA THR A 256 -0.03 -11.57 24.94
C THR A 256 -1.22 -11.07 24.12
N ARG A 257 -1.24 -11.40 22.84
CA ARG A 257 -2.32 -11.05 21.91
C ARG A 257 -2.50 -12.12 20.85
N TYR A 258 -3.73 -12.43 20.53
CA TYR A 258 -4.10 -13.38 19.46
C TYR A 258 -3.31 -14.69 19.53
N GLY A 259 -3.25 -15.30 20.71
CA GLY A 259 -2.54 -16.54 20.91
C GLY A 259 -1.00 -16.46 20.83
N LEU A 260 -0.43 -15.25 20.76
CA LEU A 260 1.01 -15.02 20.77
C LEU A 260 1.44 -14.26 22.03
N THR A 261 2.50 -14.74 22.67
CA THR A 261 3.22 -14.00 23.72
C THR A 261 4.48 -13.41 23.11
N ILE A 262 4.59 -12.09 23.17
CA ILE A 262 5.70 -11.31 22.62
C ILE A 262 6.48 -10.72 23.80
N THR A 263 7.80 -10.94 23.81
CA THR A 263 8.67 -10.45 24.89
C THR A 263 9.93 -9.86 24.30
N ASN A 264 10.33 -8.69 24.79
CA ASN A 264 11.63 -8.08 24.55
C ASN A 264 12.31 -7.86 25.90
N ARG A 265 13.57 -8.29 26.02
CA ARG A 265 14.43 -8.10 27.17
C ARG A 265 15.71 -7.44 26.73
N VAL A 266 16.06 -6.33 27.36
CA VAL A 266 17.22 -5.53 27.00
C VAL A 266 18.04 -5.20 28.22
N ASP A 267 19.32 -5.46 28.14
CA ASP A 267 20.30 -5.08 29.16
C ASP A 267 21.44 -4.35 28.47
N TYR A 268 21.71 -3.12 28.88
CA TYR A 268 22.82 -2.36 28.32
C TYR A 268 23.42 -1.39 29.35
N SER A 269 24.75 -1.15 29.21
CA SER A 269 25.47 -0.14 29.97
C SER A 269 26.47 0.59 29.08
N GLY A 270 26.83 1.83 29.49
CA GLY A 270 27.79 2.64 28.75
C GLY A 270 27.26 3.24 27.46
N TYR A 271 25.94 3.28 27.29
CA TYR A 271 25.25 3.90 26.15
C TYR A 271 24.26 4.95 26.60
N GLU A 272 24.02 5.93 25.74
CA GLU A 272 22.95 6.91 25.83
C GLU A 272 21.95 6.70 24.68
N ALA A 273 20.66 6.69 25.01
CA ALA A 273 19.60 6.57 24.02
C ALA A 273 19.41 7.92 23.29
N VAL A 274 19.48 7.89 21.96
CA VAL A 274 19.23 9.04 21.10
C VAL A 274 18.00 8.75 20.23
N GLY A 275 16.88 9.32 20.68
CA GLY A 275 15.58 8.97 20.14
C GLY A 275 15.18 7.53 20.46
N GLU A 276 14.26 6.98 19.66
CA GLU A 276 13.72 5.61 19.87
C GLU A 276 14.55 4.51 19.19
N HIS A 277 15.48 4.90 18.30
CA HIS A 277 16.10 3.94 17.37
C HIS A 277 17.61 3.78 17.49
N TYR A 278 18.28 4.55 18.37
CA TYR A 278 19.73 4.57 18.43
C TYR A 278 20.26 4.56 19.85
N LEU A 279 21.33 3.78 20.08
CA LEU A 279 22.18 3.91 21.27
C LEU A 279 23.57 4.36 20.84
N LEU A 280 24.04 5.46 21.44
CA LEU A 280 25.39 5.97 21.25
C LEU A 280 26.27 5.63 22.46
N PRO A 281 27.54 5.21 22.25
CA PRO A 281 28.44 4.92 23.35
C PRO A 281 28.81 6.20 24.09
N ILE A 282 28.84 6.10 25.41
CA ILE A 282 29.33 7.17 26.28
C ILE A 282 30.85 7.04 26.34
N GLU A 283 31.56 8.12 26.02
CA GLU A 283 33.02 8.15 26.04
C GLU A 283 33.56 7.81 27.43
N GLY A 284 34.58 6.94 27.50
CA GLY A 284 35.21 6.52 28.74
C GLY A 284 34.46 5.48 29.56
N GLN A 285 33.29 5.02 29.11
CA GLN A 285 32.57 3.91 29.77
C GLN A 285 32.76 2.58 29.03
N THR A 286 32.67 1.47 29.75
CA THR A 286 32.63 0.13 29.14
C THR A 286 31.22 -0.12 28.59
N GLN A 287 31.14 -0.42 27.30
CA GLN A 287 29.88 -0.69 26.61
C GLN A 287 29.53 -2.19 26.73
N THR A 288 28.32 -2.47 27.17
CA THR A 288 27.68 -3.79 27.06
C THR A 288 26.31 -3.66 26.51
N PHE A 289 25.90 -4.59 25.66
CA PHE A 289 24.55 -4.64 25.11
C PHE A 289 24.11 -6.08 24.91
N ARG A 290 22.92 -6.39 25.34
CA ARG A 290 22.25 -7.65 25.04
C ARG A 290 20.76 -7.41 24.91
N GLN A 291 20.21 -7.81 23.77
CA GLN A 291 18.78 -7.84 23.52
C GLN A 291 18.35 -9.27 23.22
N THR A 292 17.25 -9.71 23.80
CA THR A 292 16.58 -10.96 23.46
C THR A 292 15.12 -10.67 23.18
N PHE A 293 14.72 -10.90 21.94
CA PHE A 293 13.34 -10.79 21.51
C PHE A 293 12.79 -12.19 21.23
N SER A 294 11.56 -12.45 21.63
CA SER A 294 10.88 -13.71 21.37
C SER A 294 9.39 -13.53 21.13
N ILE A 295 8.87 -14.36 20.25
CA ILE A 295 7.43 -14.56 20.00
C ILE A 295 7.18 -16.05 20.18
N THR A 296 6.24 -16.41 21.02
CA THR A 296 5.85 -17.81 21.25
C THR A 296 4.34 -17.95 21.18
N ALA A 297 3.86 -19.05 20.57
CA ALA A 297 2.45 -19.38 20.67
C ALA A 297 2.10 -19.64 22.15
N ALA A 298 1.00 -19.04 22.59
CA ALA A 298 0.43 -19.37 23.89
C ALA A 298 -0.15 -20.79 23.78
N GLY A 299 0.39 -21.74 24.59
CA GLY A 299 -0.07 -23.12 24.61
C GLY A 299 -1.51 -23.27 25.13
#